data_aa9a3356c0bc8746c02c66c7418a22f1
#
_entry.id   aa9a3356c0bc8746c02c66c7418a22f1
#
_cell.length_a   1.000
_cell.length_b   1.000
_cell.length_c   1.000
_cell.angle_alpha   90.00
_cell.angle_beta   90.00
_cell.angle_gamma   90.00
#
_symmetry.space_group_name_H-M   'P 1'
#
loop_
_entity.id
_entity.type
_entity.pdbx_description
1 polymer ?
#
loop_
_entity_poly.entity_id
_entity_poly.type
_entity_poly.pdbx_seq_one_letter_code
_entity_poly.pdbx_strand_id
1 'polypeptide(L)'
;MRSLFLFAVFLAAPLFAQDNFRVDKSIDGFINRKIMPVAIVSDDPVLGNLVQSALSAHGAIEISPNSSVKVRIGRGGLAAVVSCDNALCTFTTNVEGKDEDQLALRVADAAIVGLGRRWQLKPLFADTKVTFVSRRTGSAEIYVTNLARSKTLQLTKYGNTSIGPRWSADGSRIFFISSFRSNWPEIFSTNGYGEASKVIVNVRGALGAASSGPDGRIAFASSNKGTMDIFVAGPQGQTPTRVIKAPSMQWVNTDPSWSPDGSRFALTAGPTGSPGIYLASTAGGALQRVSTGHNYSTEPRWNPVVPNQLVFTYQEAGTLRLGVLDLAAGTVTPIVTKSPASIVHASWCADGRHLVAAQSNWLVVIDSVTGKVTRLTPSQLGDCSEPDCWTPRVQ
;
A
#
# COMPACT_ATOMS: atom_id res chain seq x y z
N MET A 1 -29.25 -59.55 25.19
CA MET A 1 -28.17 -60.19 24.42
C MET A 1 -28.30 -59.83 22.96
N ARG A 2 -27.55 -58.84 22.47
CA ARG A 2 -27.18 -58.60 21.07
C ARG A 2 -25.94 -57.72 21.09
N SER A 3 -24.83 -58.36 20.75
CA SER A 3 -23.49 -57.72 20.60
C SER A 3 -23.48 -56.83 19.34
N LEU A 4 -23.02 -55.59 19.50
CA LEU A 4 -22.64 -54.71 18.39
C LEU A 4 -21.14 -54.85 18.16
N PHE A 5 -20.76 -55.36 17.00
CA PHE A 5 -19.38 -55.33 16.50
C PHE A 5 -19.12 -53.97 15.88
N LEU A 6 -18.12 -53.26 16.44
CA LEU A 6 -17.56 -52.06 15.85
C LEU A 6 -16.42 -52.45 14.87
N PHE A 7 -16.61 -52.23 13.60
CA PHE A 7 -15.52 -52.34 12.60
C PHE A 7 -14.70 -51.03 12.61
N ALA A 8 -13.48 -51.12 13.09
CA ALA A 8 -12.48 -50.06 12.91
C ALA A 8 -11.82 -50.21 11.54
N VAL A 9 -12.10 -49.26 10.61
CA VAL A 9 -11.39 -49.16 9.36
C VAL A 9 -10.11 -48.36 9.60
N PHE A 10 -8.99 -49.05 9.60
CA PHE A 10 -7.65 -48.41 9.50
C PHE A 10 -7.42 -47.94 8.08
N LEU A 11 -7.54 -46.65 7.85
CA LEU A 11 -6.98 -46.02 6.65
C LEU A 11 -5.48 -45.82 6.85
N ALA A 12 -4.69 -46.63 6.14
CA ALA A 12 -3.24 -46.44 6.06
C ALA A 12 -2.94 -45.16 5.26
N ALA A 13 -2.42 -44.15 5.93
CA ALA A 13 -1.85 -42.98 5.23
C ALA A 13 -0.53 -43.40 4.57
N PRO A 14 -0.26 -42.92 3.32
CA PRO A 14 1.02 -43.23 2.68
C PRO A 14 2.16 -42.57 3.44
N LEU A 15 3.16 -43.37 3.81
CA LEU A 15 4.46 -42.90 4.31
C LEU A 15 5.11 -42.08 3.17
N PHE A 16 5.05 -40.76 3.27
CA PHE A 16 6.01 -39.93 2.54
C PHE A 16 7.35 -40.06 3.25
N ALA A 17 8.34 -40.50 2.51
CA ALA A 17 9.72 -40.56 2.95
C ALA A 17 10.12 -39.19 3.52
N GLN A 18 10.49 -39.16 4.80
CA GLN A 18 11.16 -38.02 5.40
C GLN A 18 12.57 -37.97 4.83
N ASP A 19 12.74 -37.17 3.79
CA ASP A 19 14.06 -36.70 3.43
C ASP A 19 14.61 -35.90 4.62
N ASN A 20 15.63 -36.47 5.26
CA ASN A 20 16.38 -35.85 6.34
C ASN A 20 17.21 -34.68 5.78
N PHE A 21 16.53 -33.57 5.43
CA PHE A 21 17.20 -32.29 5.17
C PHE A 21 17.72 -31.75 6.52
N ARG A 22 19.03 -31.72 6.69
CA ARG A 22 19.67 -30.91 7.72
C ARG A 22 19.47 -29.44 7.34
N VAL A 23 18.33 -28.85 7.72
CA VAL A 23 18.13 -27.42 7.66
C VAL A 23 19.02 -26.79 8.73
N ASP A 24 19.84 -25.83 8.33
CA ASP A 24 20.64 -25.05 9.28
C ASP A 24 19.69 -24.39 10.29
N LYS A 25 19.86 -24.68 11.58
CA LYS A 25 19.00 -24.19 12.67
C LYS A 25 18.90 -22.67 12.71
N SER A 26 19.89 -21.95 12.18
CA SER A 26 19.84 -20.49 12.03
C SER A 26 18.80 -20.04 11.02
N ILE A 27 18.57 -20.81 9.96
CA ILE A 27 17.59 -20.51 8.90
C ILE A 27 16.15 -20.77 9.38
N ASP A 28 15.93 -21.80 10.21
CA ASP A 28 14.60 -22.10 10.75
C ASP A 28 14.01 -20.93 11.55
N GLY A 29 14.82 -20.21 12.30
CA GLY A 29 14.41 -19.01 13.04
C GLY A 29 13.91 -17.89 12.13
N PHE A 30 14.49 -17.73 10.95
CA PHE A 30 14.07 -16.74 9.94
C PHE A 30 12.80 -17.20 9.20
N ILE A 31 12.71 -18.47 8.84
CA ILE A 31 11.53 -19.03 8.14
C ILE A 31 10.26 -18.87 9.00
N ASN A 32 10.34 -19.12 10.31
CA ASN A 32 9.22 -18.93 11.23
C ASN A 32 8.77 -17.46 11.33
N ARG A 33 9.68 -16.50 11.12
CA ARG A 33 9.38 -15.05 11.03
C ARG A 33 8.96 -14.60 9.64
N LYS A 34 8.85 -15.50 8.65
CA LYS A 34 8.63 -15.19 7.24
C LYS A 34 9.69 -14.22 6.66
N ILE A 35 10.92 -14.36 7.10
CA ILE A 35 12.10 -13.62 6.64
C ILE A 35 13.09 -14.63 6.06
N MET A 36 13.67 -14.30 4.89
CA MET A 36 14.69 -15.12 4.23
C MET A 36 16.02 -14.36 4.19
N PRO A 37 17.09 -14.88 4.80
CA PRO A 37 18.41 -14.33 4.63
C PRO A 37 18.94 -14.68 3.23
N VAL A 38 19.47 -13.69 2.50
CA VAL A 38 19.88 -13.81 1.12
C VAL A 38 21.21 -13.12 0.89
N ALA A 39 22.12 -13.77 0.16
CA ALA A 39 23.31 -13.15 -0.40
C ALA A 39 23.08 -12.80 -1.87
N ILE A 40 23.48 -11.62 -2.28
CA ILE A 40 23.44 -11.17 -3.68
C ILE A 40 24.83 -11.41 -4.31
N VAL A 41 24.85 -12.11 -5.42
CA VAL A 41 26.05 -12.38 -6.22
C VAL A 41 25.79 -11.89 -7.64
N SER A 42 26.46 -10.83 -8.04
CA SER A 42 26.30 -10.21 -9.36
C SER A 42 27.64 -10.11 -10.07
N ASP A 43 27.64 -10.34 -11.39
CA ASP A 43 28.78 -10.06 -12.28
C ASP A 43 28.93 -8.55 -12.56
N ASP A 44 27.87 -7.75 -12.32
CA ASP A 44 27.87 -6.29 -12.37
C ASP A 44 27.66 -5.72 -10.95
N PRO A 45 28.67 -5.11 -10.33
CA PRO A 45 28.55 -4.56 -8.99
C PRO A 45 27.54 -3.42 -8.87
N VAL A 46 27.34 -2.62 -9.91
CA VAL A 46 26.37 -1.49 -9.90
C VAL A 46 24.97 -2.04 -9.84
N LEU A 47 24.63 -2.94 -10.75
CA LEU A 47 23.34 -3.62 -10.75
C LEU A 47 23.10 -4.38 -9.44
N GLY A 48 24.12 -5.11 -8.94
CA GLY A 48 24.04 -5.84 -7.69
C GLY A 48 23.72 -4.94 -6.49
N ASN A 49 24.35 -3.77 -6.39
CA ASN A 49 24.08 -2.80 -5.31
C ASN A 49 22.67 -2.20 -5.40
N LEU A 50 22.18 -1.88 -6.59
CA LEU A 50 20.81 -1.39 -6.80
C LEU A 50 19.77 -2.43 -6.38
N VAL A 51 19.96 -3.69 -6.80
CA VAL A 51 19.09 -4.82 -6.43
C VAL A 51 19.12 -5.07 -4.92
N GLN A 52 20.31 -5.05 -4.31
CA GLN A 52 20.46 -5.20 -2.86
C GLN A 52 19.72 -4.09 -2.09
N SER A 53 19.83 -2.85 -2.57
CA SER A 53 19.13 -1.69 -1.98
C SER A 53 17.61 -1.88 -2.04
N ALA A 54 17.08 -2.30 -3.19
CA ALA A 54 15.66 -2.58 -3.36
C ALA A 54 15.20 -3.73 -2.44
N LEU A 55 15.88 -4.88 -2.47
CA LEU A 55 15.54 -6.04 -1.64
C LEU A 55 15.63 -5.73 -0.13
N SER A 56 16.53 -4.84 0.27
CA SER A 56 16.62 -4.38 1.66
C SER A 56 15.36 -3.66 2.16
N ALA A 57 14.53 -3.11 1.27
CA ALA A 57 13.26 -2.49 1.63
C ALA A 57 12.14 -3.53 1.83
N HIS A 58 12.28 -4.74 1.30
CA HIS A 58 11.29 -5.80 1.45
C HIS A 58 11.41 -6.48 2.81
N GLY A 59 10.30 -6.55 3.58
CA GLY A 59 10.34 -7.09 4.94
C GLY A 59 10.55 -8.60 5.05
N ALA A 60 10.26 -9.36 3.98
CA ALA A 60 10.53 -10.80 3.94
C ALA A 60 11.98 -11.14 3.57
N ILE A 61 12.80 -10.15 3.23
CA ILE A 61 14.20 -10.37 2.81
C ILE A 61 15.14 -9.70 3.81
N GLU A 62 16.18 -10.44 4.20
CA GLU A 62 17.31 -9.94 4.98
C GLU A 62 18.60 -10.15 4.16
N ILE A 63 19.28 -9.08 3.84
CA ILE A 63 20.56 -9.17 3.12
C ILE A 63 21.65 -9.64 4.08
N SER A 64 22.22 -10.81 3.78
CA SER A 64 23.25 -11.46 4.56
C SER A 64 24.32 -12.03 3.64
N PRO A 65 25.53 -11.42 3.58
CA PRO A 65 26.60 -11.87 2.68
C PRO A 65 27.01 -13.34 2.85
N ASN A 66 26.84 -13.88 4.07
CA ASN A 66 27.20 -15.24 4.41
C ASN A 66 26.06 -16.24 4.26
N SER A 67 24.89 -15.81 3.70
CA SER A 67 23.76 -16.72 3.50
C SER A 67 24.09 -17.82 2.51
N SER A 68 23.61 -19.03 2.81
CA SER A 68 23.63 -20.15 1.86
C SER A 68 22.65 -19.95 0.70
N VAL A 69 21.61 -19.13 0.88
CA VAL A 69 20.67 -18.74 -0.18
C VAL A 69 21.29 -17.60 -0.99
N LYS A 70 21.75 -17.93 -2.19
CA LYS A 70 22.46 -16.99 -3.07
C LYS A 70 21.59 -16.67 -4.28
N VAL A 71 21.19 -15.41 -4.42
CA VAL A 71 20.60 -14.89 -5.67
C VAL A 71 21.74 -14.45 -6.58
N ARG A 72 21.87 -15.12 -7.72
CA ARG A 72 22.88 -14.86 -8.76
C ARG A 72 22.26 -14.00 -9.85
N ILE A 73 22.97 -12.97 -10.28
CA ILE A 73 22.54 -12.02 -11.30
C ILE A 73 23.63 -11.98 -12.37
N GLY A 74 23.30 -12.44 -13.57
CA GLY A 74 24.14 -12.32 -14.75
C GLY A 74 23.57 -11.24 -15.68
N ARG A 75 24.33 -10.17 -15.94
CA ARG A 75 23.89 -9.04 -16.75
C ARG A 75 24.22 -9.20 -18.23
N GLY A 76 23.29 -8.83 -19.11
CA GLY A 76 23.46 -8.71 -20.56
C GLY A 76 22.85 -7.41 -21.10
N GLY A 77 23.54 -6.28 -20.95
CA GLY A 77 23.00 -4.97 -21.34
C GLY A 77 21.85 -4.51 -20.47
N LEU A 78 20.66 -4.30 -21.05
CA LEU A 78 19.40 -3.99 -20.33
C LEU A 78 18.56 -5.25 -20.06
N ALA A 79 19.19 -6.42 -20.04
CA ALA A 79 18.62 -7.69 -19.64
C ALA A 79 19.46 -8.33 -18.53
N ALA A 80 18.86 -9.21 -17.74
CA ALA A 80 19.57 -10.00 -16.74
C ALA A 80 18.93 -11.37 -16.56
N VAL A 81 19.77 -12.36 -16.23
CA VAL A 81 19.35 -13.68 -15.74
C VAL A 81 19.41 -13.66 -14.22
N VAL A 82 18.31 -13.97 -13.56
CA VAL A 82 18.20 -14.05 -12.11
C VAL A 82 17.97 -15.50 -11.72
N SER A 83 18.80 -16.04 -10.85
CA SER A 83 18.71 -17.44 -10.44
C SER A 83 19.04 -17.65 -8.97
N CYS A 84 18.46 -18.70 -8.41
CA CYS A 84 18.85 -19.31 -7.16
C CYS A 84 18.85 -20.82 -7.33
N ASP A 85 19.90 -21.48 -6.86
CA ASP A 85 19.98 -22.94 -6.79
C ASP A 85 20.35 -23.34 -5.35
N ASN A 86 19.31 -23.60 -4.56
CA ASN A 86 19.42 -23.96 -3.15
C ASN A 86 18.20 -24.81 -2.76
N ALA A 87 18.34 -25.66 -1.74
CA ALA A 87 17.26 -26.49 -1.23
C ALA A 87 15.98 -25.72 -0.84
N LEU A 88 16.11 -24.44 -0.48
CA LEU A 88 15.00 -23.56 -0.10
C LEU A 88 14.38 -22.81 -1.28
N CYS A 89 15.15 -22.64 -2.38
CA CYS A 89 14.70 -21.94 -3.58
C CYS A 89 15.46 -22.46 -4.81
N THR A 90 14.73 -22.85 -5.84
CA THR A 90 15.29 -23.18 -7.16
C THR A 90 14.48 -22.44 -8.19
N PHE A 91 15.10 -21.48 -8.87
CA PHE A 91 14.51 -20.77 -9.97
C PHE A 91 15.56 -20.17 -10.90
N THR A 92 15.19 -19.96 -12.14
CA THR A 92 15.92 -19.15 -13.13
C THR A 92 14.90 -18.39 -13.94
N THR A 93 15.10 -17.09 -14.12
CA THR A 93 14.22 -16.25 -14.91
C THR A 93 15.01 -15.17 -15.63
N ASN A 94 14.53 -14.76 -16.79
CA ASN A 94 15.08 -13.65 -17.58
C ASN A 94 14.22 -12.42 -17.34
N VAL A 95 14.85 -11.28 -17.20
CA VAL A 95 14.17 -9.99 -17.04
C VAL A 95 14.83 -8.95 -17.94
N GLU A 96 14.03 -7.99 -18.39
CA GLU A 96 14.48 -6.88 -19.21
C GLU A 96 14.00 -5.56 -18.61
N GLY A 97 14.77 -4.49 -18.74
CA GLY A 97 14.44 -3.14 -18.31
C GLY A 97 14.51 -2.16 -19.48
N LYS A 98 13.80 -1.03 -19.38
CA LYS A 98 13.91 0.10 -20.32
C LYS A 98 15.12 0.98 -20.03
N ASP A 99 15.58 0.94 -18.80
CA ASP A 99 16.77 1.60 -18.28
C ASP A 99 17.32 0.78 -17.10
N GLU A 100 18.49 1.18 -16.60
CA GLU A 100 19.20 0.48 -15.53
C GLU A 100 18.40 0.41 -14.22
N ASP A 101 17.71 1.49 -13.85
CA ASP A 101 16.87 1.52 -12.65
C ASP A 101 15.72 0.52 -12.75
N GLN A 102 15.00 0.50 -13.89
CA GLN A 102 13.91 -0.44 -14.10
C GLN A 102 14.41 -1.88 -14.16
N LEU A 103 15.58 -2.12 -14.77
CA LEU A 103 16.20 -3.44 -14.77
C LEU A 103 16.46 -3.92 -13.34
N ALA A 104 17.10 -3.09 -12.51
CA ALA A 104 17.38 -3.42 -11.11
C ALA A 104 16.13 -3.76 -10.32
N LEU A 105 15.04 -3.00 -10.49
CA LEU A 105 13.77 -3.24 -9.82
C LEU A 105 13.09 -4.53 -10.29
N ARG A 106 13.13 -4.83 -11.59
CA ARG A 106 12.61 -6.09 -12.13
C ARG A 106 13.42 -7.30 -11.68
N VAL A 107 14.74 -7.17 -11.56
CA VAL A 107 15.61 -8.19 -10.97
C VAL A 107 15.22 -8.44 -9.51
N ALA A 108 14.98 -7.37 -8.73
CA ALA A 108 14.54 -7.49 -7.36
C ALA A 108 13.17 -8.19 -7.24
N ASP A 109 12.21 -7.83 -8.10
CA ASP A 109 10.89 -8.47 -8.14
C ASP A 109 10.98 -9.95 -8.54
N ALA A 110 11.80 -10.29 -9.53
CA ALA A 110 12.04 -11.66 -9.93
C ALA A 110 12.65 -12.50 -8.78
N ALA A 111 13.59 -11.91 -8.04
CA ALA A 111 14.18 -12.54 -6.86
C ALA A 111 13.11 -12.75 -5.77
N ILE A 112 12.26 -11.74 -5.47
CA ILE A 112 11.18 -11.86 -4.47
C ILE A 112 10.22 -12.99 -4.82
N VAL A 113 9.75 -13.02 -6.06
CA VAL A 113 8.82 -14.06 -6.53
C VAL A 113 9.46 -15.43 -6.49
N GLY A 114 10.70 -15.55 -6.95
CA GLY A 114 11.45 -16.81 -6.97
C GLY A 114 11.74 -17.35 -5.57
N LEU A 115 12.25 -16.52 -4.69
CA LEU A 115 12.54 -16.84 -3.30
C LEU A 115 11.27 -17.10 -2.48
N GLY A 116 10.23 -16.32 -2.76
CA GLY A 116 9.01 -16.28 -1.97
C GLY A 116 7.91 -17.23 -2.42
N ARG A 117 8.16 -18.20 -3.27
CA ARG A 117 7.14 -19.17 -3.76
C ARG A 117 6.37 -19.83 -2.61
N ARG A 118 7.04 -20.22 -1.54
CA ARG A 118 6.43 -20.82 -0.34
C ARG A 118 5.45 -19.87 0.37
N TRP A 119 5.65 -18.55 0.29
CA TRP A 119 4.84 -17.52 0.93
C TRP A 119 3.97 -16.75 -0.05
N GLN A 120 3.97 -17.16 -1.32
CA GLN A 120 3.22 -16.52 -2.41
C GLN A 120 3.51 -15.01 -2.51
N LEU A 121 4.80 -14.62 -2.35
CA LEU A 121 5.21 -13.22 -2.47
C LEU A 121 4.98 -12.73 -3.89
N LYS A 122 4.53 -11.48 -3.98
CA LYS A 122 4.22 -10.79 -5.24
C LYS A 122 5.27 -9.73 -5.55
N PRO A 123 5.42 -9.33 -6.83
CA PRO A 123 6.27 -8.21 -7.20
C PRO A 123 5.87 -6.93 -6.44
N LEU A 124 6.87 -6.11 -6.09
CA LEU A 124 6.65 -4.88 -5.33
C LEU A 124 7.20 -3.64 -6.03
N PHE A 125 8.32 -3.73 -6.76
CA PHE A 125 9.15 -2.56 -7.05
C PHE A 125 9.00 -1.98 -8.46
N ALA A 126 9.03 -2.83 -9.51
CA ALA A 126 9.41 -2.41 -10.86
C ALA A 126 8.53 -1.32 -11.46
N ASP A 127 7.25 -1.38 -11.28
CA ASP A 127 6.31 -0.44 -11.87
C ASP A 127 5.48 0.30 -10.81
N THR A 128 5.87 0.17 -9.53
CA THR A 128 5.19 0.84 -8.42
C THR A 128 5.54 2.32 -8.38
N LYS A 129 4.52 3.16 -8.38
CA LYS A 129 4.60 4.61 -8.26
C LYS A 129 3.96 5.07 -6.95
N VAL A 130 4.58 6.03 -6.31
CA VAL A 130 4.08 6.67 -5.09
C VAL A 130 3.89 8.15 -5.36
N THR A 131 2.65 8.63 -5.28
CA THR A 131 2.36 10.06 -5.24
C THR A 131 2.32 10.55 -3.79
N PHE A 132 2.69 11.79 -3.55
CA PHE A 132 2.76 12.35 -2.20
C PHE A 132 2.80 13.87 -2.22
N VAL A 133 2.59 14.47 -1.05
CA VAL A 133 2.80 15.90 -0.81
C VAL A 133 4.22 16.13 -0.34
N SER A 134 4.88 17.17 -0.87
CA SER A 134 6.15 17.68 -0.32
C SER A 134 6.11 19.20 -0.18
N ARG A 135 6.72 19.71 0.90
CA ARG A 135 6.85 21.14 1.17
C ARG A 135 8.26 21.68 0.83
N ARG A 136 9.03 20.94 0.03
CA ARG A 136 10.40 21.32 -0.37
C ARG A 136 10.51 22.74 -0.93
N THR A 137 9.47 23.21 -1.64
CA THR A 137 9.45 24.53 -2.30
C THR A 137 8.78 25.63 -1.48
N GLY A 138 8.49 25.38 -0.20
CA GLY A 138 7.80 26.31 0.70
C GLY A 138 6.29 26.13 0.74
N SER A 139 5.66 25.69 -0.36
CA SER A 139 4.24 25.33 -0.44
C SER A 139 4.06 23.83 -0.54
N ALA A 140 2.89 23.33 -0.15
CA ALA A 140 2.52 21.94 -0.35
C ALA A 140 2.27 21.69 -1.84
N GLU A 141 3.07 20.83 -2.46
CA GLU A 141 2.98 20.49 -3.88
C GLU A 141 2.96 18.96 -4.06
N ILE A 142 2.42 18.51 -5.18
CA ILE A 142 2.29 17.08 -5.49
C ILE A 142 3.54 16.59 -6.22
N TYR A 143 4.04 15.47 -5.77
CA TYR A 143 5.20 14.77 -6.33
C TYR A 143 4.86 13.31 -6.64
N VAL A 144 5.65 12.70 -7.51
CA VAL A 144 5.64 11.26 -7.78
C VAL A 144 7.07 10.72 -7.68
N THR A 145 7.22 9.56 -7.09
CA THR A 145 8.47 8.79 -7.05
C THR A 145 8.21 7.31 -7.26
N ASN A 146 9.26 6.52 -7.40
CA ASN A 146 9.22 5.06 -7.32
C ASN A 146 9.76 4.56 -5.98
N LEU A 147 9.60 3.27 -5.69
CA LEU A 147 10.10 2.68 -4.44
C LEU A 147 11.64 2.59 -4.37
N ALA A 148 12.34 2.70 -5.50
CA ALA A 148 13.81 2.78 -5.53
C ALA A 148 14.35 4.18 -5.27
N ARG A 149 13.50 5.20 -5.28
CA ARG A 149 13.90 6.62 -5.11
C ARG A 149 14.79 7.15 -6.24
N SER A 150 14.89 6.45 -7.34
CA SER A 150 15.77 6.81 -8.46
C SER A 150 15.23 7.98 -9.27
N LYS A 151 13.91 8.14 -9.33
CA LYS A 151 13.25 9.22 -10.06
C LYS A 151 12.16 9.86 -9.23
N THR A 152 12.28 11.15 -8.96
CA THR A 152 11.25 11.96 -8.29
C THR A 152 10.89 13.14 -9.18
N LEU A 153 9.60 13.27 -9.50
CA LEU A 153 9.05 14.32 -10.34
C LEU A 153 8.11 15.20 -9.52
N GLN A 154 8.28 16.51 -9.59
CA GLN A 154 7.31 17.48 -9.09
C GLN A 154 6.22 17.70 -10.15
N LEU A 155 4.96 17.39 -9.80
CA LEU A 155 3.82 17.49 -10.72
C LEU A 155 3.14 18.86 -10.69
N THR A 156 3.07 19.49 -9.52
CA THR A 156 2.46 20.82 -9.36
C THR A 156 3.50 21.86 -8.94
N LYS A 157 3.34 23.09 -9.41
CA LYS A 157 4.23 24.23 -9.13
C LYS A 157 3.39 25.49 -8.99
N TYR A 158 2.36 25.43 -8.18
CA TYR A 158 1.37 26.50 -8.08
C TYR A 158 1.72 27.57 -7.03
N GLY A 159 2.70 27.28 -6.16
CA GLY A 159 3.02 28.16 -5.02
C GLY A 159 1.85 28.28 -4.03
N ASN A 160 0.88 27.40 -4.14
CA ASN A 160 -0.30 27.33 -3.29
C ASN A 160 -0.48 25.88 -2.77
N THR A 161 -1.33 25.69 -1.78
CA THR A 161 -1.55 24.36 -1.18
C THR A 161 -2.18 23.41 -2.19
N SER A 162 -1.48 22.30 -2.45
CA SER A 162 -1.96 21.12 -3.19
C SER A 162 -1.78 19.90 -2.29
N ILE A 163 -2.87 19.17 -1.96
CA ILE A 163 -2.91 18.10 -0.96
C ILE A 163 -3.80 16.94 -1.41
N GLY A 164 -3.76 15.85 -0.65
CA GLY A 164 -4.63 14.69 -0.82
C GLY A 164 -4.44 13.94 -2.14
N PRO A 165 -3.20 13.74 -2.64
CA PRO A 165 -3.03 13.07 -3.92
C PRO A 165 -3.48 11.61 -3.83
N ARG A 166 -4.23 11.15 -4.84
CA ARG A 166 -4.70 9.77 -4.96
C ARG A 166 -4.65 9.32 -6.41
N TRP A 167 -4.11 8.15 -6.64
CA TRP A 167 -4.16 7.51 -7.95
C TRP A 167 -5.59 7.11 -8.34
N SER A 168 -5.91 7.25 -9.62
CA SER A 168 -7.06 6.54 -10.19
C SER A 168 -6.79 5.03 -10.18
N ALA A 169 -7.85 4.23 -10.13
CA ALA A 169 -7.73 2.78 -10.04
C ALA A 169 -6.94 2.16 -11.22
N ASP A 170 -7.04 2.78 -12.41
CA ASP A 170 -6.30 2.41 -13.62
C ASP A 170 -4.88 3.02 -13.69
N GLY A 171 -4.50 3.89 -12.75
CA GLY A 171 -3.20 4.58 -12.71
C GLY A 171 -2.97 5.62 -13.81
N SER A 172 -3.99 5.96 -14.58
CA SER A 172 -3.87 6.95 -15.65
C SER A 172 -3.82 8.39 -15.13
N ARG A 173 -4.38 8.62 -13.92
CA ARG A 173 -4.51 9.96 -13.33
C ARG A 173 -4.19 9.97 -11.84
N ILE A 174 -3.85 11.16 -11.35
CA ILE A 174 -3.72 11.50 -9.95
C ILE A 174 -4.74 12.60 -9.65
N PHE A 175 -5.63 12.36 -8.69
CA PHE A 175 -6.55 13.35 -8.15
C PHE A 175 -5.89 14.06 -6.98
N PHE A 176 -6.14 15.35 -6.81
CA PHE A 176 -5.65 16.14 -5.68
C PHE A 176 -6.53 17.36 -5.44
N ILE A 177 -6.44 17.95 -4.27
CA ILE A 177 -7.16 19.16 -3.91
C ILE A 177 -6.19 20.34 -3.98
N SER A 178 -6.62 21.45 -4.59
CA SER A 178 -5.89 22.70 -4.56
C SER A 178 -6.82 23.89 -4.68
N SER A 179 -6.38 25.06 -4.20
CA SER A 179 -7.11 26.33 -4.32
C SER A 179 -6.40 27.33 -5.23
N PHE A 180 -5.42 26.90 -6.03
CA PHE A 180 -4.58 27.83 -6.80
C PHE A 180 -5.34 28.65 -7.85
N ARG A 181 -6.48 28.13 -8.34
CA ARG A 181 -7.24 28.76 -9.42
C ARG A 181 -8.27 29.76 -8.94
N SER A 182 -8.97 29.46 -7.86
CA SER A 182 -10.18 30.19 -7.45
C SER A 182 -10.20 30.61 -5.98
N ASN A 183 -9.12 30.40 -5.22
CA ASN A 183 -9.03 30.57 -3.76
C ASN A 183 -9.99 29.68 -2.97
N TRP A 184 -10.73 28.79 -3.62
CA TRP A 184 -11.55 27.74 -3.02
C TRP A 184 -10.97 26.39 -3.34
N PRO A 185 -11.05 25.42 -2.42
CA PRO A 185 -10.59 24.05 -2.72
C PRO A 185 -11.44 23.46 -3.84
N GLU A 186 -10.74 22.90 -4.84
CA GLU A 186 -11.30 22.18 -5.98
C GLU A 186 -10.55 20.87 -6.13
N ILE A 187 -11.18 19.84 -6.71
CA ILE A 187 -10.50 18.59 -7.03
C ILE A 187 -9.99 18.69 -8.47
N PHE A 188 -8.71 18.49 -8.62
CA PHE A 188 -8.00 18.46 -9.88
C PHE A 188 -7.61 17.04 -10.25
N SER A 189 -7.32 16.81 -11.52
CA SER A 189 -6.61 15.63 -11.98
C SER A 189 -5.43 16.00 -12.86
N THR A 190 -4.35 15.25 -12.75
CA THR A 190 -3.18 15.29 -13.64
C THR A 190 -2.73 13.85 -13.91
N ASN A 191 -1.86 13.64 -14.89
CA ASN A 191 -1.18 12.36 -15.03
C ASN A 191 0.09 12.29 -14.17
N GLY A 192 0.70 11.11 -14.09
CA GLY A 192 1.93 10.89 -13.32
C GLY A 192 3.21 11.44 -14.00
N TYR A 193 3.09 12.25 -15.04
CA TYR A 193 4.20 12.76 -15.88
C TYR A 193 4.28 14.29 -15.95
N GLY A 194 3.42 15.01 -15.23
CA GLY A 194 3.44 16.48 -15.17
C GLY A 194 2.61 17.17 -16.25
N GLU A 195 1.58 16.52 -16.80
CA GLU A 195 0.59 17.16 -17.66
C GLU A 195 -0.15 18.27 -16.89
N ALA A 196 -0.62 19.29 -17.62
CA ALA A 196 -1.42 20.36 -17.03
C ALA A 196 -2.65 19.82 -16.29
N SER A 197 -2.86 20.29 -15.07
CA SER A 197 -3.95 19.83 -14.23
C SER A 197 -5.31 20.35 -14.71
N LYS A 198 -6.30 19.50 -14.68
CA LYS A 198 -7.70 19.80 -15.05
C LYS A 198 -8.58 19.77 -13.83
N VAL A 199 -9.46 20.76 -13.65
CA VAL A 199 -10.52 20.74 -12.63
C VAL A 199 -11.52 19.65 -13.02
N ILE A 200 -11.84 18.78 -12.07
CA ILE A 200 -12.86 17.73 -12.26
C ILE A 200 -14.04 17.90 -11.31
N VAL A 201 -13.84 18.48 -10.12
CA VAL A 201 -14.94 18.81 -9.20
C VAL A 201 -14.76 20.24 -8.70
N ASN A 202 -15.77 21.06 -8.95
CA ASN A 202 -15.87 22.42 -8.46
C ASN A 202 -17.17 22.56 -7.66
N VAL A 203 -17.07 22.35 -6.36
CA VAL A 203 -18.18 22.54 -5.41
C VAL A 203 -17.70 23.42 -4.28
N ARG A 204 -18.56 24.31 -3.81
CA ARG A 204 -18.21 25.18 -2.68
C ARG A 204 -18.23 24.40 -1.38
N GLY A 205 -17.28 24.70 -0.47
CA GLY A 205 -17.16 24.07 0.84
C GLY A 205 -15.80 23.39 1.04
N ALA A 206 -15.59 22.83 2.22
CA ALA A 206 -14.42 22.00 2.47
C ALA A 206 -14.50 20.72 1.64
N LEU A 207 -13.32 20.23 1.22
CA LEU A 207 -13.18 18.99 0.47
C LEU A 207 -12.21 18.03 1.18
N GLY A 208 -12.54 16.75 1.20
CA GLY A 208 -11.62 15.66 1.54
C GLY A 208 -11.07 15.00 0.29
N ALA A 209 -9.94 14.27 0.44
CA ALA A 209 -9.27 13.61 -0.67
C ALA A 209 -10.21 12.72 -1.50
N ALA A 210 -10.06 12.80 -2.82
CA ALA A 210 -10.82 11.97 -3.74
C ALA A 210 -10.28 10.54 -3.76
N SER A 211 -11.17 9.57 -3.95
CA SER A 211 -10.83 8.14 -4.06
C SER A 211 -11.51 7.58 -5.31
N SER A 212 -10.79 6.82 -6.13
CA SER A 212 -11.32 6.23 -7.36
C SER A 212 -11.76 4.78 -7.13
N GLY A 213 -12.96 4.47 -7.61
CA GLY A 213 -13.48 3.11 -7.67
C GLY A 213 -12.91 2.31 -8.84
N PRO A 214 -13.08 0.97 -8.84
CA PRO A 214 -12.61 0.12 -9.93
C PRO A 214 -13.33 0.38 -11.26
N ASP A 215 -14.50 1.00 -11.23
CA ASP A 215 -15.30 1.44 -12.38
C ASP A 215 -14.96 2.88 -12.83
N GLY A 216 -13.96 3.51 -12.20
CA GLY A 216 -13.50 4.87 -12.50
C GLY A 216 -14.34 5.97 -11.83
N ARG A 217 -15.47 5.68 -11.17
CA ARG A 217 -16.20 6.69 -10.37
C ARG A 217 -15.31 7.24 -9.26
N ILE A 218 -15.60 8.47 -8.85
CA ILE A 218 -14.81 9.22 -7.86
C ILE A 218 -15.67 9.47 -6.63
N ALA A 219 -15.21 9.04 -5.46
CA ALA A 219 -15.81 9.40 -4.18
C ALA A 219 -14.98 10.46 -3.49
N PHE A 220 -15.62 11.43 -2.85
CA PHE A 220 -14.97 12.49 -2.09
C PHE A 220 -15.89 12.98 -0.96
N ALA A 221 -15.29 13.55 0.08
CA ALA A 221 -16.03 14.23 1.13
C ALA A 221 -16.19 15.72 0.78
N SER A 222 -17.36 16.29 1.08
CA SER A 222 -17.59 17.73 0.90
C SER A 222 -18.61 18.27 1.90
N SER A 223 -18.37 19.52 2.34
CA SER A 223 -19.30 20.26 3.21
C SER A 223 -20.25 21.19 2.44
N ASN A 224 -20.38 21.05 1.11
CA ASN A 224 -21.17 21.96 0.27
C ASN A 224 -22.69 21.96 0.59
N LYS A 225 -23.18 21.02 1.38
CA LYS A 225 -24.56 20.94 1.87
C LYS A 225 -24.70 21.22 3.36
N GLY A 226 -23.67 21.84 3.98
CA GLY A 226 -23.65 22.24 5.39
C GLY A 226 -23.09 21.20 6.36
N THR A 227 -23.06 19.92 5.96
CA THR A 227 -22.45 18.81 6.71
C THR A 227 -21.36 18.15 5.88
N MET A 228 -20.37 17.51 6.54
CA MET A 228 -19.33 16.77 5.84
C MET A 228 -19.90 15.42 5.39
N ASP A 229 -20.26 15.36 4.12
CA ASP A 229 -20.97 14.24 3.47
C ASP A 229 -20.09 13.57 2.41
N ILE A 230 -20.41 12.31 2.06
CA ILE A 230 -19.74 11.64 0.94
C ILE A 230 -20.57 11.79 -0.34
N PHE A 231 -19.87 12.22 -1.39
CA PHE A 231 -20.38 12.33 -2.75
C PHE A 231 -19.69 11.32 -3.65
N VAL A 232 -20.41 10.87 -4.68
CA VAL A 232 -19.88 10.09 -5.79
C VAL A 232 -20.15 10.84 -7.09
N ALA A 233 -19.14 10.96 -7.92
CA ALA A 233 -19.20 11.54 -9.25
C ALA A 233 -18.74 10.52 -10.30
N GLY A 234 -19.09 10.77 -11.56
CA GLY A 234 -18.58 9.97 -12.67
C GLY A 234 -17.05 10.15 -12.87
N PRO A 235 -16.43 9.38 -13.77
CA PRO A 235 -14.96 9.36 -13.95
C PRO A 235 -14.31 10.69 -14.30
N GLN A 236 -15.06 11.65 -14.85
CA GLN A 236 -14.63 13.02 -15.15
C GLN A 236 -15.15 14.04 -14.14
N GLY A 237 -15.62 13.59 -12.96
CA GLY A 237 -16.19 14.44 -11.94
C GLY A 237 -17.62 14.92 -12.22
N GLN A 238 -18.26 14.44 -13.30
CA GLN A 238 -19.61 14.84 -13.67
C GLN A 238 -20.65 14.36 -12.67
N THR A 239 -21.71 15.14 -12.52
CA THR A 239 -22.94 14.83 -11.76
C THR A 239 -22.66 14.32 -10.32
N PRO A 240 -21.98 15.11 -9.46
CA PRO A 240 -21.74 14.69 -8.09
C PRO A 240 -23.06 14.45 -7.33
N THR A 241 -23.26 13.25 -6.84
CA THR A 241 -24.44 12.84 -6.06
C THR A 241 -24.04 12.54 -4.64
N ARG A 242 -24.77 13.10 -3.67
CA ARG A 242 -24.57 12.80 -2.24
C ARG A 242 -25.11 11.40 -1.94
N VAL A 243 -24.22 10.47 -1.54
CA VAL A 243 -24.57 9.08 -1.23
C VAL A 243 -24.63 8.81 0.27
N ILE A 244 -23.86 9.54 1.10
CA ILE A 244 -23.87 9.40 2.55
C ILE A 244 -23.99 10.79 3.15
N LYS A 245 -25.02 10.98 4.00
CA LYS A 245 -25.30 12.23 4.72
C LYS A 245 -24.87 12.09 6.17
N ALA A 246 -24.16 13.08 6.69
CA ALA A 246 -23.90 13.19 8.12
C ALA A 246 -25.18 13.59 8.88
N PRO A 247 -25.45 13.02 10.06
CA PRO A 247 -26.66 13.32 10.83
C PRO A 247 -26.65 14.73 11.44
N SER A 248 -25.48 15.32 11.65
CA SER A 248 -25.31 16.65 12.22
C SER A 248 -23.99 17.30 11.80
N MET A 249 -23.81 18.60 12.15
CA MET A 249 -22.53 19.32 11.90
C MET A 249 -21.38 18.83 12.79
N GLN A 250 -21.65 18.18 13.92
CA GLN A 250 -20.66 17.57 14.80
C GLN A 250 -20.25 16.16 14.35
N TRP A 251 -20.81 15.70 13.24
CA TRP A 251 -20.50 14.42 12.63
C TRP A 251 -19.66 14.61 11.38
N VAL A 252 -18.62 13.81 11.22
CA VAL A 252 -17.76 13.83 10.03
C VAL A 252 -17.94 12.54 9.24
N ASN A 253 -17.89 12.65 7.90
CA ASN A 253 -17.71 11.54 6.98
C ASN A 253 -16.56 11.92 6.06
N THR A 254 -15.43 11.23 6.16
CA THR A 254 -14.21 11.51 5.37
C THR A 254 -13.52 10.23 4.91
N ASP A 255 -12.50 10.37 4.10
CA ASP A 255 -11.58 9.32 3.67
C ASP A 255 -12.25 8.07 3.07
N PRO A 256 -13.18 8.22 2.11
CA PRO A 256 -13.82 7.08 1.50
C PRO A 256 -12.79 6.23 0.75
N SER A 257 -12.76 4.93 1.04
CA SER A 257 -11.95 3.93 0.36
C SER A 257 -12.87 2.88 -0.24
N TRP A 258 -12.76 2.66 -1.55
CA TRP A 258 -13.56 1.67 -2.27
C TRP A 258 -13.09 0.24 -1.96
N SER A 259 -14.04 -0.67 -1.82
CA SER A 259 -13.73 -2.11 -1.85
C SER A 259 -13.23 -2.51 -3.25
N PRO A 260 -12.40 -3.57 -3.37
CA PRO A 260 -11.87 -4.01 -4.66
C PRO A 260 -12.94 -4.35 -5.71
N ASP A 261 -14.14 -4.75 -5.27
CA ASP A 261 -15.30 -5.04 -6.12
C ASP A 261 -16.17 -3.80 -6.41
N GLY A 262 -15.86 -2.65 -5.80
CA GLY A 262 -16.59 -1.39 -5.99
C GLY A 262 -17.97 -1.33 -5.33
N SER A 263 -18.37 -2.32 -4.54
CA SER A 263 -19.72 -2.39 -3.95
C SER A 263 -19.86 -1.64 -2.64
N ARG A 264 -18.76 -1.43 -1.90
CA ARG A 264 -18.75 -0.83 -0.57
C ARG A 264 -17.69 0.26 -0.41
N PHE A 265 -17.95 1.17 0.53
CA PHE A 265 -16.95 2.05 1.12
C PHE A 265 -16.53 1.55 2.49
N ALA A 266 -15.25 1.71 2.81
CA ALA A 266 -14.78 1.93 4.16
C ALA A 266 -14.47 3.42 4.30
N LEU A 267 -14.92 4.06 5.38
CA LEU A 267 -14.73 5.49 5.59
C LEU A 267 -14.51 5.81 7.06
N THR A 268 -13.90 6.96 7.30
CA THR A 268 -13.88 7.59 8.62
C THR A 268 -15.21 8.27 8.86
N ALA A 269 -15.93 7.89 9.92
CA ALA A 269 -17.18 8.56 10.29
C ALA A 269 -17.35 8.60 11.81
N GLY A 270 -18.20 9.51 12.28
CA GLY A 270 -18.53 9.62 13.69
C GLY A 270 -18.50 11.04 14.23
N PRO A 271 -18.73 11.21 15.54
CA PRO A 271 -18.63 12.51 16.19
C PRO A 271 -17.22 13.10 16.04
N THR A 272 -17.12 14.41 15.84
CA THR A 272 -15.86 15.14 15.85
C THR A 272 -15.11 14.88 17.17
N GLY A 273 -13.86 14.40 17.09
CA GLY A 273 -13.04 14.06 18.26
C GLY A 273 -13.07 12.57 18.64
N SER A 274 -14.04 11.77 18.16
CA SER A 274 -14.11 10.33 18.39
C SER A 274 -14.59 9.58 17.13
N PRO A 275 -13.91 9.76 15.98
CA PRO A 275 -14.27 9.09 14.75
C PRO A 275 -13.95 7.59 14.82
N GLY A 276 -14.65 6.81 14.02
CA GLY A 276 -14.44 5.38 13.87
C GLY A 276 -14.45 4.96 12.41
N ILE A 277 -14.21 3.68 12.17
CA ILE A 277 -14.31 3.09 10.84
C ILE A 277 -15.75 2.61 10.63
N TYR A 278 -16.31 2.97 9.47
CA TYR A 278 -17.65 2.56 9.07
C TYR A 278 -17.61 1.96 7.65
N LEU A 279 -18.54 1.04 7.40
CA LEU A 279 -18.82 0.50 6.08
C LEU A 279 -20.15 1.07 5.58
N ALA A 280 -20.24 1.27 4.27
CA ALA A 280 -21.48 1.66 3.58
C ALA A 280 -21.50 1.10 2.16
N SER A 281 -22.71 0.96 1.59
CA SER A 281 -22.86 0.69 0.16
C SER A 281 -22.42 1.92 -0.66
N THR A 282 -21.80 1.69 -1.81
CA THR A 282 -21.44 2.78 -2.75
C THR A 282 -22.66 3.41 -3.42
N ALA A 283 -23.80 2.75 -3.37
CA ALA A 283 -25.11 3.31 -3.77
C ALA A 283 -25.72 4.22 -2.69
N GLY A 284 -25.12 4.29 -1.51
CA GLY A 284 -25.64 5.03 -0.36
C GLY A 284 -26.37 4.13 0.63
N GLY A 285 -26.97 4.75 1.66
CA GLY A 285 -27.71 4.08 2.72
C GLY A 285 -27.08 4.23 4.12
N ALA A 286 -27.40 3.29 5.00
CA ALA A 286 -26.98 3.34 6.39
C ALA A 286 -25.48 3.04 6.56
N LEU A 287 -24.87 3.75 7.51
CA LEU A 287 -23.52 3.50 7.98
C LEU A 287 -23.50 2.35 8.98
N GLN A 288 -22.64 1.37 8.76
CA GLN A 288 -22.38 0.28 9.69
C GLN A 288 -21.04 0.50 10.38
N ARG A 289 -21.04 0.76 11.69
CA ARG A 289 -19.81 0.90 12.45
C ARG A 289 -19.08 -0.46 12.54
N VAL A 290 -17.76 -0.42 12.34
CA VAL A 290 -16.89 -1.59 12.53
C VAL A 290 -16.14 -1.42 13.84
N SER A 291 -16.13 -2.46 14.68
CA SER A 291 -15.34 -2.43 15.92
C SER A 291 -13.86 -2.55 15.61
N THR A 292 -13.09 -1.57 16.04
CA THR A 292 -11.62 -1.57 15.93
C THR A 292 -10.94 -1.81 17.28
N GLY A 293 -11.72 -1.83 18.37
CA GLY A 293 -11.17 -1.88 19.73
C GLY A 293 -10.59 -0.54 20.22
N HIS A 294 -10.68 0.53 19.41
CA HIS A 294 -10.11 1.86 19.71
C HIS A 294 -11.19 2.95 19.62
N ASN A 295 -11.07 3.97 20.48
CA ASN A 295 -12.01 5.11 20.52
C ASN A 295 -11.78 6.10 19.38
N TYR A 296 -10.59 6.14 18.82
CA TYR A 296 -10.20 6.99 17.67
C TYR A 296 -9.61 6.12 16.57
N SER A 297 -10.28 6.07 15.44
CA SER A 297 -9.85 5.30 14.27
C SER A 297 -10.21 6.04 12.99
N THR A 298 -9.25 6.21 12.07
CA THR A 298 -9.37 7.03 10.87
C THR A 298 -8.65 6.42 9.67
N GLU A 299 -8.84 7.01 8.49
CA GLU A 299 -8.06 6.75 7.27
C GLU A 299 -8.07 5.28 6.82
N PRO A 300 -9.24 4.62 6.75
CA PRO A 300 -9.25 3.25 6.28
C PRO A 300 -8.83 3.17 4.81
N ARG A 301 -8.03 2.15 4.49
CA ARG A 301 -7.67 1.81 3.11
C ARG A 301 -7.88 0.32 2.89
N TRP A 302 -8.65 0.01 1.86
CA TRP A 302 -8.92 -1.37 1.47
C TRP A 302 -7.69 -2.02 0.87
N ASN A 303 -7.41 -3.26 1.27
CA ASN A 303 -6.33 -4.04 0.66
C ASN A 303 -6.72 -4.43 -0.77
N PRO A 304 -5.89 -4.12 -1.80
CA PRO A 304 -6.24 -4.39 -3.19
C PRO A 304 -6.23 -5.87 -3.56
N VAL A 305 -5.65 -6.72 -2.69
CA VAL A 305 -5.43 -8.16 -2.94
C VAL A 305 -6.27 -9.02 -2.02
N VAL A 306 -6.47 -8.60 -0.76
CA VAL A 306 -7.22 -9.34 0.25
C VAL A 306 -8.55 -8.63 0.52
N PRO A 307 -9.68 -9.12 -0.06
CA PRO A 307 -10.95 -8.38 -0.15
C PRO A 307 -11.59 -7.98 1.18
N ASN A 308 -11.29 -8.69 2.27
CA ASN A 308 -11.83 -8.43 3.60
C ASN A 308 -10.84 -7.74 4.55
N GLN A 309 -9.80 -7.13 4.02
CA GLN A 309 -8.74 -6.55 4.83
C GLN A 309 -8.65 -5.03 4.63
N LEU A 310 -8.56 -4.29 5.74
CA LEU A 310 -8.34 -2.84 5.76
C LEU A 310 -7.08 -2.53 6.57
N VAL A 311 -6.28 -1.57 6.14
CA VAL A 311 -5.38 -0.84 7.04
C VAL A 311 -6.10 0.43 7.51
N PHE A 312 -5.85 0.84 8.74
CA PHE A 312 -6.39 2.07 9.31
C PHE A 312 -5.43 2.67 10.35
N THR A 313 -5.59 3.95 10.62
CA THR A 313 -4.88 4.67 11.67
C THR A 313 -5.72 4.66 12.95
N TYR A 314 -5.12 4.33 14.11
CA TYR A 314 -5.76 4.42 15.42
C TYR A 314 -4.87 5.15 16.42
N GLN A 315 -5.47 5.69 17.48
CA GLN A 315 -4.74 6.31 18.56
C GLN A 315 -4.57 5.38 19.75
N GLU A 316 -3.32 5.25 20.22
CA GLU A 316 -2.96 4.52 21.42
C GLU A 316 -1.97 5.34 22.26
N ALA A 317 -2.31 5.62 23.51
CA ALA A 317 -1.51 6.41 24.44
C ALA A 317 -0.97 7.74 23.83
N GLY A 318 -1.81 8.45 23.07
CA GLY A 318 -1.47 9.72 22.41
C GLY A 318 -0.65 9.59 21.13
N THR A 319 -0.26 8.38 20.73
CA THR A 319 0.50 8.11 19.50
C THR A 319 -0.41 7.50 18.45
N LEU A 320 -0.27 7.91 17.19
CA LEU A 320 -0.98 7.32 16.07
C LEU A 320 -0.23 6.10 15.54
N ARG A 321 -0.96 4.99 15.41
CA ARG A 321 -0.48 3.68 15.00
C ARG A 321 -1.28 3.15 13.82
N LEU A 322 -0.74 2.13 13.15
CA LEU A 322 -1.45 1.42 12.09
C LEU A 322 -1.93 0.06 12.58
N GLY A 323 -3.16 -0.29 12.23
CA GLY A 323 -3.73 -1.61 12.43
C GLY A 323 -4.25 -2.19 11.13
N VAL A 324 -4.23 -3.50 11.03
CA VAL A 324 -4.86 -4.26 9.95
C VAL A 324 -6.11 -4.92 10.52
N LEU A 325 -7.26 -4.57 9.97
CA LEU A 325 -8.57 -5.11 10.34
C LEU A 325 -8.97 -6.19 9.32
N ASP A 326 -9.25 -7.38 9.80
CA ASP A 326 -9.92 -8.44 9.04
C ASP A 326 -11.43 -8.35 9.28
N LEU A 327 -12.17 -7.96 8.26
CA LEU A 327 -13.62 -7.77 8.32
C LEU A 327 -14.40 -9.09 8.47
N ALA A 328 -13.85 -10.21 7.99
CA ALA A 328 -14.50 -11.52 8.08
C ALA A 328 -14.32 -12.11 9.49
N ALA A 329 -13.13 -11.99 10.04
CA ALA A 329 -12.81 -12.47 11.39
C ALA A 329 -13.23 -11.46 12.49
N GLY A 330 -13.44 -10.20 12.16
CA GLY A 330 -13.70 -9.11 13.11
C GLY A 330 -12.49 -8.82 14.02
N THR A 331 -11.27 -9.12 13.57
CA THR A 331 -10.04 -9.00 14.37
C THR A 331 -9.15 -7.87 13.87
N VAL A 332 -8.45 -7.22 14.79
CA VAL A 332 -7.44 -6.20 14.50
C VAL A 332 -6.05 -6.74 14.85
N THR A 333 -5.13 -6.65 13.90
CA THR A 333 -3.72 -6.96 14.10
C THR A 333 -2.93 -5.66 14.08
N PRO A 334 -2.33 -5.22 15.19
CA PRO A 334 -1.46 -4.05 15.21
C PRO A 334 -0.22 -4.26 14.34
N ILE A 335 0.19 -3.25 13.57
CA ILE A 335 1.48 -3.24 12.89
C ILE A 335 2.54 -2.76 13.89
N VAL A 336 3.25 -3.71 14.49
CA VAL A 336 4.26 -3.41 15.50
C VAL A 336 5.55 -2.97 14.82
N THR A 337 5.90 -1.69 14.97
CA THR A 337 7.15 -1.12 14.47
C THR A 337 8.10 -0.80 15.61
N LYS A 338 9.41 -0.74 15.32
CA LYS A 338 10.42 -0.36 16.32
C LYS A 338 10.44 1.16 16.62
N SER A 339 9.75 1.96 15.80
CA SER A 339 9.72 3.41 15.94
C SER A 339 8.65 3.86 16.95
N PRO A 340 8.98 4.78 17.88
CA PRO A 340 7.99 5.40 18.75
C PRO A 340 7.14 6.47 18.05
N ALA A 341 7.57 6.98 16.89
CA ALA A 341 6.91 8.06 16.18
C ALA A 341 5.55 7.63 15.62
N SER A 342 4.62 8.58 15.53
CA SER A 342 3.34 8.38 14.87
C SER A 342 3.51 8.03 13.40
N ILE A 343 2.66 7.13 12.91
CA ILE A 343 2.58 6.71 11.51
C ILE A 343 1.13 6.87 11.06
N VAL A 344 0.95 7.56 9.95
CA VAL A 344 -0.37 7.95 9.42
C VAL A 344 -0.43 7.86 7.90
N HIS A 345 -1.60 8.05 7.32
CA HIS A 345 -1.85 8.11 5.88
C HIS A 345 -1.32 6.88 5.12
N ALA A 346 -1.57 5.69 5.66
CA ALA A 346 -1.10 4.47 5.02
C ALA A 346 -1.89 4.17 3.73
N SER A 347 -1.18 3.74 2.68
CA SER A 347 -1.73 3.22 1.44
C SER A 347 -1.07 1.89 1.09
N TRP A 348 -1.88 0.88 0.70
CA TRP A 348 -1.37 -0.42 0.31
C TRP A 348 -0.62 -0.36 -1.01
N CYS A 349 0.51 -1.06 -1.10
CA CYS A 349 1.09 -1.44 -2.37
C CYS A 349 0.32 -2.62 -3.00
N ALA A 350 0.47 -2.83 -4.31
CA ALA A 350 -0.31 -3.84 -5.03
C ALA A 350 0.02 -5.29 -4.67
N ASP A 351 1.11 -5.52 -3.94
CA ASP A 351 1.43 -6.85 -3.41
C ASP A 351 0.50 -7.26 -2.24
N GLY A 352 -0.27 -6.29 -1.68
CA GLY A 352 -1.19 -6.52 -0.57
C GLY A 352 -0.52 -6.79 0.78
N ARG A 353 0.80 -6.61 0.86
CA ARG A 353 1.62 -6.82 2.05
C ARG A 353 2.32 -5.57 2.52
N HIS A 354 2.88 -4.79 1.61
CA HIS A 354 3.59 -3.55 1.93
C HIS A 354 2.66 -2.34 1.89
N LEU A 355 3.00 -1.36 2.71
CA LEU A 355 2.35 -0.07 2.83
C LEU A 355 3.36 1.04 2.56
N VAL A 356 2.92 2.13 1.93
CA VAL A 356 3.58 3.42 2.05
C VAL A 356 2.81 4.26 3.06
N ALA A 357 3.52 4.96 3.94
CA ALA A 357 2.91 5.76 4.99
C ALA A 357 3.76 7.00 5.29
N ALA A 358 3.20 7.97 5.99
CA ALA A 358 3.93 9.10 6.52
C ALA A 358 4.37 8.83 7.97
N GLN A 359 5.64 9.07 8.28
CA GLN A 359 6.19 9.01 9.62
C GLN A 359 7.01 10.28 9.87
N SER A 360 6.57 11.11 10.82
CA SER A 360 7.14 12.44 11.01
C SER A 360 7.11 13.25 9.70
N ASN A 361 8.26 13.63 9.16
CA ASN A 361 8.42 14.49 7.98
C ASN A 361 8.85 13.71 6.72
N TRP A 362 8.79 12.38 6.71
CA TRP A 362 9.20 11.57 5.57
C TRP A 362 8.24 10.42 5.31
N LEU A 363 8.34 9.87 4.13
CA LEU A 363 7.62 8.65 3.78
C LEU A 363 8.45 7.42 4.13
N VAL A 364 7.72 6.36 4.48
CA VAL A 364 8.28 5.05 4.79
C VAL A 364 7.55 3.96 4.01
N VAL A 365 8.28 2.87 3.71
CA VAL A 365 7.70 1.59 3.31
C VAL A 365 7.65 0.71 4.55
N ILE A 366 6.51 0.09 4.78
CA ILE A 366 6.26 -0.76 5.94
C ILE A 366 5.82 -2.14 5.45
N ASP A 367 6.45 -3.18 5.94
CA ASP A 367 5.93 -4.55 5.79
C ASP A 367 4.92 -4.84 6.90
N SER A 368 3.66 -5.03 6.54
CA SER A 368 2.57 -5.23 7.51
C SER A 368 2.68 -6.53 8.32
N VAL A 369 3.47 -7.49 7.85
CA VAL A 369 3.66 -8.80 8.51
C VAL A 369 4.80 -8.77 9.51
N THR A 370 5.93 -8.13 9.15
CA THR A 370 7.14 -8.11 10.00
C THR A 370 7.30 -6.83 10.81
N GLY A 371 6.54 -5.78 10.47
CA GLY A 371 6.68 -4.45 11.06
C GLY A 371 7.97 -3.73 10.65
N LYS A 372 8.71 -4.25 9.66
CA LYS A 372 9.92 -3.59 9.15
C LYS A 372 9.55 -2.27 8.49
N VAL A 373 10.24 -1.21 8.92
CA VAL A 373 10.07 0.16 8.39
C VAL A 373 11.34 0.54 7.66
N THR A 374 11.20 0.98 6.43
CA THR A 374 12.31 1.49 5.60
C THR A 374 11.96 2.89 5.11
N ARG A 375 12.84 3.86 5.35
CA ARG A 375 12.63 5.23 4.90
C ARG A 375 12.63 5.29 3.37
N LEU A 376 11.59 5.92 2.80
CA LEU A 376 11.42 6.07 1.36
C LEU A 376 11.95 7.41 0.83
N THR A 377 11.67 8.53 1.50
CA THR A 377 12.05 9.85 1.01
C THR A 377 13.34 10.36 1.65
N PRO A 378 14.27 10.94 0.86
CA PRO A 378 15.45 11.61 1.39
C PRO A 378 15.09 12.97 2.02
N SER A 379 15.98 13.51 2.88
CA SER A 379 15.75 14.77 3.58
C SER A 379 15.62 15.99 2.66
N GLN A 380 16.21 15.92 1.48
CA GLN A 380 16.17 17.00 0.48
C GLN A 380 14.76 17.25 -0.10
N LEU A 381 13.83 16.34 0.11
CA LEU A 381 12.42 16.53 -0.29
C LEU A 381 11.61 17.34 0.74
N GLY A 382 12.21 17.77 1.85
CA GLY A 382 11.50 18.50 2.90
C GLY A 382 10.44 17.64 3.58
N ASP A 383 9.42 18.28 4.15
CA ASP A 383 8.31 17.60 4.82
C ASP A 383 7.42 16.88 3.79
N CYS A 384 7.36 15.56 3.90
CA CYS A 384 6.58 14.69 3.03
C CYS A 384 5.41 14.06 3.78
N SER A 385 4.23 14.04 3.15
CA SER A 385 3.00 13.50 3.74
C SER A 385 2.05 12.90 2.69
N GLU A 386 0.98 12.28 3.14
CA GLU A 386 -0.18 11.83 2.36
C GLU A 386 0.20 10.96 1.14
N PRO A 387 1.02 9.91 1.31
CA PRO A 387 1.38 9.06 0.18
C PRO A 387 0.18 8.25 -0.32
N ASP A 388 0.22 7.96 -1.62
CA ASP A 388 -0.66 6.98 -2.25
C ASP A 388 0.11 6.14 -3.25
N CYS A 389 -0.07 4.81 -3.18
CA CYS A 389 0.68 3.83 -3.93
C CYS A 389 -0.16 3.24 -5.07
N TRP A 390 0.43 3.12 -6.23
CA TRP A 390 -0.19 2.45 -7.36
C TRP A 390 0.83 1.59 -8.11
N THR A 391 0.39 0.43 -8.56
CA THR A 391 1.16 -0.49 -9.40
C THR A 391 0.24 -1.04 -10.49
N PRO A 392 0.69 -1.15 -11.75
CA PRO A 392 -0.07 -1.81 -12.80
C PRO A 392 -0.47 -3.23 -12.36
N ARG A 393 -1.73 -3.58 -12.56
CA ARG A 393 -2.15 -4.96 -12.37
C ARG A 393 -1.50 -5.80 -13.47
N VAL A 394 -0.72 -6.79 -13.09
CA VAL A 394 -0.27 -7.82 -14.03
C VAL A 394 -1.51 -8.63 -14.41
N GLN A 395 -1.90 -8.53 -15.69
CA GLN A 395 -3.01 -9.31 -16.25
C GLN A 395 -2.63 -10.79 -16.34
#